data_cb058185c040d6640be5b494028d4ead
#
_entry.id   cb058185c040d6640be5b494028d4ead
#
_cell.length_a   1.000
_cell.length_b   1.000
_cell.length_c   1.000
_cell.angle_alpha   90.00
_cell.angle_beta   90.00
_cell.angle_gamma   90.00
#
_symmetry.space_group_name_H-M   'P 1'
#
loop_
_entity.id
_entity.type
_entity.pdbx_description
1 polymer ?
#
loop_
_entity_poly.entity_id
_entity_poly.type
_entity_poly.pdbx_seq_one_letter_code
_entity_poly.pdbx_strand_id
1 'polypeptide(L)'
;SAVIASDMSVINEARAMGIEVHMSTQCNITNTQAVKYYAQFADVIVTARELSLKQVAEIVKNIQQENIKGPSGRLIQIEIFAHGALCMAVSGKCYLSLDNMNYSANRGACLQLCRRSYLVKDKEEEHELEIAHEYIMSPKDLCTIGFLDIILKAGVRVLKIEGRGRSPEYVKTVTRCYKEAVESIQNNSYSKEKINNWMKQLSSVYNRGFWDGYYLGKK
;
A
#
# COMPACT_ATOMS: atom_id res chain seq x y z
N SER A 1 -10.21 4.26 17.26
CA SER A 1 -10.34 4.74 15.85
C SER A 1 -9.16 5.62 15.54
N ALA A 2 -8.66 5.56 14.31
CA ALA A 2 -7.53 6.35 13.85
C ALA A 2 -7.86 7.07 12.53
N VAL A 3 -7.11 8.10 12.18
CA VAL A 3 -7.18 8.80 10.89
C VAL A 3 -5.88 8.62 10.11
N ILE A 4 -5.99 8.34 8.81
CA ILE A 4 -4.83 8.32 7.91
C ILE A 4 -4.74 9.70 7.25
N ALA A 5 -3.67 10.44 7.49
CA ALA A 5 -3.53 11.81 7.02
C ALA A 5 -2.12 12.10 6.46
N SER A 6 -2.05 13.06 5.54
CA SER A 6 -0.83 13.68 5.03
C SER A 6 -0.85 15.21 5.15
N ASP A 7 -2.04 15.78 5.30
CA ASP A 7 -2.22 17.21 5.50
C ASP A 7 -1.99 17.59 6.95
N MET A 8 -1.14 18.60 7.17
CA MET A 8 -0.72 19.01 8.52
C MET A 8 -1.85 19.62 9.35
N SER A 9 -2.84 20.27 8.71
CA SER A 9 -3.99 20.82 9.45
C SER A 9 -4.87 19.69 9.99
N VAL A 10 -5.09 18.64 9.19
CA VAL A 10 -5.83 17.44 9.63
C VAL A 10 -5.07 16.70 10.73
N ILE A 11 -3.75 16.57 10.61
CA ILE A 11 -2.91 15.92 11.61
C ILE A 11 -2.98 16.65 12.94
N ASN A 12 -2.83 17.98 12.93
CA ASN A 12 -2.87 18.79 14.13
C ASN A 12 -4.24 18.74 14.81
N GLU A 13 -5.32 18.85 14.04
CA GLU A 13 -6.67 18.78 14.58
C GLU A 13 -6.99 17.39 15.17
N ALA A 14 -6.65 16.31 14.46
CA ALA A 14 -6.84 14.95 14.97
C ALA A 14 -6.10 14.74 16.30
N ARG A 15 -4.86 15.23 16.40
CA ARG A 15 -4.08 15.16 17.65
C ARG A 15 -4.70 15.98 18.77
N ALA A 16 -5.18 17.20 18.47
CA ALA A 16 -5.87 18.02 19.46
C ALA A 16 -7.13 17.35 20.01
N MET A 17 -7.81 16.56 19.17
CA MET A 17 -8.98 15.74 19.54
C MET A 17 -8.62 14.40 20.21
N GLY A 18 -7.35 14.08 20.40
CA GLY A 18 -6.91 12.78 20.94
C GLY A 18 -7.13 11.59 20.00
N ILE A 19 -7.28 11.84 18.69
CA ILE A 19 -7.44 10.81 17.68
C ILE A 19 -6.06 10.35 17.20
N GLU A 20 -5.84 9.03 17.18
CA GLU A 20 -4.62 8.42 16.66
C GLU A 20 -4.43 8.76 15.17
N VAL A 21 -3.21 9.12 14.79
CA VAL A 21 -2.85 9.45 13.41
C VAL A 21 -1.95 8.36 12.83
N HIS A 22 -2.29 7.90 11.62
CA HIS A 22 -1.39 7.14 10.76
C HIS A 22 -0.86 8.06 9.66
N MET A 23 0.46 8.17 9.51
CA MET A 23 1.04 8.95 8.41
C MET A 23 0.76 8.26 7.09
N SER A 24 0.12 9.02 6.18
CA SER A 24 -0.27 8.50 4.87
C SER A 24 0.95 8.16 4.00
N THR A 25 0.80 7.19 3.10
CA THR A 25 1.74 6.92 2.00
C THR A 25 1.98 8.14 1.10
N GLN A 26 1.09 9.15 1.12
CA GLN A 26 1.28 10.42 0.42
C GLN A 26 2.48 11.23 0.94
N CYS A 27 2.95 10.95 2.16
CA CYS A 27 4.18 11.54 2.71
C CYS A 27 5.46 10.94 2.11
N ASN A 28 5.33 9.88 1.30
CA ASN A 28 6.43 9.22 0.59
C ASN A 28 7.64 8.88 1.49
N ILE A 29 7.37 8.23 2.62
CA ILE A 29 8.38 7.91 3.63
C ILE A 29 9.18 6.70 3.20
N THR A 30 10.49 6.88 2.95
CA THR A 30 11.37 5.87 2.34
C THR A 30 12.58 5.49 3.19
N ASN A 31 12.82 6.18 4.31
CA ASN A 31 14.02 5.99 5.11
C ASN A 31 13.80 6.34 6.60
N THR A 32 14.75 5.93 7.44
CA THR A 32 14.68 6.12 8.89
C THR A 32 14.64 7.60 9.32
N GLN A 33 15.31 8.50 8.61
CA GLN A 33 15.31 9.91 8.99
C GLN A 33 13.92 10.54 8.77
N ALA A 34 13.25 10.18 7.67
CA ALA A 34 11.87 10.58 7.46
C ALA A 34 10.94 9.99 8.54
N VAL A 35 11.15 8.71 8.94
CA VAL A 35 10.40 8.10 10.06
C VAL A 35 10.60 8.89 11.34
N LYS A 36 11.83 9.27 11.71
CA LYS A 36 12.11 10.10 12.90
C LYS A 36 11.35 11.43 12.87
N TYR A 37 11.34 12.09 11.71
CA TYR A 37 10.63 13.35 11.56
C TYR A 37 9.12 13.16 11.78
N TYR A 38 8.51 12.19 11.12
CA TYR A 38 7.07 11.95 11.22
C TYR A 38 6.62 11.28 12.52
N ALA A 39 7.54 10.66 13.27
CA ALA A 39 7.29 10.10 14.58
C ALA A 39 6.80 11.14 15.60
N GLN A 40 7.03 12.43 15.37
CA GLN A 40 6.50 13.53 16.19
C GLN A 40 4.97 13.63 16.12
N PHE A 41 4.36 13.08 15.06
CA PHE A 41 2.95 13.31 14.74
C PHE A 41 2.09 12.03 14.81
N ALA A 42 2.69 10.85 14.67
CA ALA A 42 1.95 9.61 14.51
C ALA A 42 2.68 8.43 15.14
N ASP A 43 1.92 7.41 15.53
CA ASP A 43 2.42 6.13 16.05
C ASP A 43 2.55 5.08 14.96
N VAL A 44 1.88 5.26 13.82
CA VAL A 44 1.90 4.36 12.67
C VAL A 44 2.30 5.13 11.42
N ILE A 45 3.21 4.56 10.65
CA ILE A 45 3.74 5.16 9.42
C ILE A 45 3.54 4.21 8.25
N VAL A 46 2.80 4.67 7.22
CA VAL A 46 2.70 3.98 5.95
C VAL A 46 3.91 4.32 5.10
N THR A 47 4.75 3.33 4.82
CA THR A 47 5.92 3.53 3.95
C THR A 47 5.54 3.71 2.49
N ALA A 48 6.46 4.29 1.71
CA ALA A 48 6.34 4.34 0.26
C ALA A 48 6.25 2.92 -0.33
N ARG A 49 5.52 2.80 -1.44
CA ARG A 49 5.18 1.50 -2.05
C ARG A 49 6.31 0.88 -2.86
N GLU A 50 7.33 1.66 -3.19
CA GLU A 50 8.48 1.25 -3.97
C GLU A 50 9.53 0.49 -3.16
N LEU A 51 9.41 0.47 -1.84
CA LEU A 51 10.39 -0.17 -0.96
C LEU A 51 10.32 -1.69 -1.07
N SER A 52 11.50 -2.30 -1.13
CA SER A 52 11.66 -3.75 -0.92
C SER A 52 11.51 -4.11 0.56
N LEU A 53 11.17 -5.35 0.87
CA LEU A 53 11.09 -5.83 2.26
C LEU A 53 12.43 -5.73 2.99
N LYS A 54 13.55 -5.81 2.28
CA LYS A 54 14.88 -5.59 2.86
C LYS A 54 15.02 -4.15 3.40
N GLN A 55 14.58 -3.15 2.63
CA GLN A 55 14.59 -1.75 3.06
C GLN A 55 13.61 -1.50 4.21
N VAL A 56 12.42 -2.10 4.15
CA VAL A 56 11.43 -2.01 5.24
C VAL A 56 11.99 -2.63 6.53
N ALA A 57 12.63 -3.82 6.45
CA ALA A 57 13.26 -4.47 7.60
C ALA A 57 14.38 -3.62 8.21
N GLU A 58 15.17 -2.94 7.38
CA GLU A 58 16.21 -2.02 7.87
C GLU A 58 15.62 -0.82 8.61
N ILE A 59 14.55 -0.24 8.10
CA ILE A 59 13.82 0.83 8.79
C ILE A 59 13.30 0.34 10.15
N VAL A 60 12.67 -0.84 10.20
CA VAL A 60 12.16 -1.42 11.46
C VAL A 60 13.28 -1.68 12.45
N LYS A 61 14.40 -2.23 12.00
CA LYS A 61 15.60 -2.45 12.82
C LYS A 61 16.09 -1.13 13.43
N ASN A 62 16.19 -0.08 12.63
CA ASN A 62 16.64 1.23 13.10
C ASN A 62 15.64 1.86 14.08
N ILE A 63 14.32 1.69 13.88
CA ILE A 63 13.30 2.11 14.85
C ILE A 63 13.56 1.47 16.22
N GLN A 64 13.90 0.19 16.25
CA GLN A 64 14.20 -0.52 17.50
C GLN A 64 15.52 -0.09 18.12
N GLN A 65 16.59 0.00 17.32
CA GLN A 65 17.94 0.36 17.81
C GLN A 65 18.02 1.78 18.34
N GLU A 66 17.34 2.71 17.67
CA GLU A 66 17.35 4.14 18.02
C GLU A 66 16.18 4.53 18.93
N ASN A 67 15.35 3.55 19.33
CA ASN A 67 14.18 3.74 20.21
C ASN A 67 13.25 4.85 19.72
N ILE A 68 12.94 4.85 18.40
CA ILE A 68 12.09 5.88 17.78
C ILE A 68 10.64 5.66 18.20
N LYS A 69 10.10 6.60 18.97
CA LYS A 69 8.76 6.54 19.55
C LYS A 69 7.83 7.59 18.96
N GLY A 70 6.57 7.24 18.87
CA GLY A 70 5.49 8.16 18.51
C GLY A 70 4.91 8.90 19.70
N PRO A 71 3.83 9.69 19.50
CA PRO A 71 3.19 10.48 20.53
C PRO A 71 2.67 9.69 21.73
N SER A 72 2.32 8.42 21.54
CA SER A 72 1.88 7.53 22.62
C SER A 72 3.02 7.00 23.51
N GLY A 73 4.28 7.32 23.19
CA GLY A 73 5.47 6.76 23.85
C GLY A 73 5.82 5.34 23.43
N ARG A 74 5.06 4.71 22.55
CA ARG A 74 5.35 3.39 21.96
C ARG A 74 6.27 3.54 20.76
N LEU A 75 7.02 2.48 20.43
CA LEU A 75 7.80 2.41 19.19
C LEU A 75 6.88 2.59 17.98
N ILE A 76 7.38 3.32 16.98
CA ILE A 76 6.69 3.48 15.70
C ILE A 76 6.40 2.11 15.08
N GLN A 77 5.18 1.95 14.60
CA GLN A 77 4.78 0.78 13.83
C GLN A 77 4.79 1.09 12.34
N ILE A 78 5.36 0.18 11.57
CA ILE A 78 5.36 0.28 10.11
C ILE A 78 4.12 -0.40 9.55
N GLU A 79 3.40 0.35 8.70
CA GLU A 79 2.28 -0.09 7.89
C GLU A 79 2.71 -0.18 6.42
N ILE A 80 2.35 -1.28 5.74
CA ILE A 80 2.56 -1.45 4.31
C ILE A 80 1.28 -1.89 3.61
N PHE A 81 1.17 -1.63 2.31
CA PHE A 81 0.11 -2.22 1.50
C PHE A 81 0.28 -3.72 1.40
N ALA A 82 -0.79 -4.47 1.66
CA ALA A 82 -0.80 -5.93 1.59
C ALA A 82 -1.62 -6.45 0.40
N HIS A 83 -2.69 -5.76 0.03
CA HIS A 83 -3.58 -6.20 -1.04
C HIS A 83 -4.28 -5.05 -1.75
N GLY A 84 -4.52 -5.25 -3.05
CA GLY A 84 -5.38 -4.41 -3.88
C GLY A 84 -4.62 -3.50 -4.84
N ALA A 85 -5.30 -2.50 -5.34
CA ALA A 85 -4.79 -1.65 -6.40
C ALA A 85 -3.57 -0.83 -6.00
N LEU A 86 -2.49 -0.95 -6.77
CA LEU A 86 -1.35 -0.03 -6.69
C LEU A 86 -1.51 1.10 -7.72
N CYS A 87 -1.17 2.32 -7.31
CA CYS A 87 -1.09 3.47 -8.20
C CYS A 87 0.31 3.57 -8.80
N MET A 88 0.44 3.89 -10.09
CA MET A 88 1.73 4.11 -10.76
C MET A 88 2.42 5.40 -10.32
N ALA A 89 1.63 6.41 -9.96
CA ALA A 89 2.17 7.68 -9.50
C ALA A 89 2.60 7.62 -8.03
N VAL A 90 3.52 8.51 -7.64
CA VAL A 90 3.70 8.85 -6.24
C VAL A 90 2.33 9.24 -5.67
N SER A 91 1.95 8.64 -4.55
CA SER A 91 0.60 8.74 -4.01
C SER A 91 0.12 10.19 -3.89
N GLY A 92 -1.06 10.48 -4.44
CA GLY A 92 -1.66 11.80 -4.45
C GLY A 92 -1.09 12.80 -5.46
N LYS A 93 0.03 12.49 -6.14
CA LYS A 93 0.69 13.40 -7.08
C LYS A 93 0.47 13.00 -8.55
N CYS A 94 -0.75 12.60 -8.89
CA CYS A 94 -1.13 12.30 -10.27
C CYS A 94 -2.06 13.37 -10.82
N TYR A 95 -1.66 13.98 -11.93
CA TYR A 95 -2.45 15.02 -12.60
C TYR A 95 -3.31 14.49 -13.75
N LEU A 96 -3.24 13.19 -14.06
CA LEU A 96 -3.92 12.62 -15.23
C LEU A 96 -5.43 12.90 -15.24
N SER A 97 -6.12 12.69 -14.11
CA SER A 97 -7.54 13.00 -14.00
C SER A 97 -7.83 14.50 -13.90
N LEU A 98 -6.90 15.27 -13.33
CA LEU A 98 -7.05 16.71 -13.19
C LEU A 98 -6.93 17.41 -14.55
N ASP A 99 -5.89 17.09 -15.31
CA ASP A 99 -5.63 17.67 -16.61
C ASP A 99 -6.75 17.34 -17.63
N ASN A 100 -7.13 16.06 -17.71
CA ASN A 100 -8.10 15.62 -18.71
C ASN A 100 -9.56 15.95 -18.37
N MET A 101 -9.93 15.95 -17.07
CA MET A 101 -11.32 15.95 -16.65
C MET A 101 -11.60 16.90 -15.47
N ASN A 102 -10.62 17.70 -15.06
CA ASN A 102 -10.72 18.60 -13.90
C ASN A 102 -11.08 17.90 -12.57
N TYR A 103 -10.64 16.63 -12.40
CA TYR A 103 -10.85 15.83 -11.19
C TYR A 103 -9.52 15.54 -10.48
N SER A 104 -9.34 16.09 -9.28
CA SER A 104 -8.11 15.94 -8.52
C SER A 104 -8.02 14.60 -7.78
N ALA A 105 -7.05 13.77 -8.15
CA ALA A 105 -6.74 12.52 -7.44
C ALA A 105 -6.31 12.78 -5.99
N ASN A 106 -5.60 13.88 -5.72
CA ASN A 106 -5.20 14.29 -4.38
C ASN A 106 -6.40 14.61 -3.48
N ARG A 107 -7.47 15.14 -4.06
CA ARG A 107 -8.74 15.39 -3.36
C ARG A 107 -9.68 14.18 -3.35
N GLY A 108 -9.19 13.02 -3.74
CA GLY A 108 -9.96 11.78 -3.75
C GLY A 108 -10.77 11.50 -5.02
N ALA A 109 -10.73 12.36 -6.04
CA ALA A 109 -11.49 12.24 -7.27
C ALA A 109 -10.69 11.63 -8.44
N CYS A 110 -9.95 10.53 -8.18
CA CYS A 110 -9.23 9.81 -9.21
C CYS A 110 -10.19 9.03 -10.12
N LEU A 111 -10.24 9.38 -11.42
CA LEU A 111 -11.06 8.72 -12.43
C LEU A 111 -10.40 7.47 -13.03
N GLN A 112 -9.22 7.10 -12.55
CA GLN A 112 -8.46 5.91 -12.98
C GLN A 112 -8.20 5.88 -14.49
N LEU A 113 -7.93 7.03 -15.12
CA LEU A 113 -7.64 7.11 -16.56
C LEU A 113 -6.44 6.23 -16.97
N CYS A 114 -5.46 6.04 -16.08
CA CYS A 114 -4.33 5.14 -16.29
C CYS A 114 -4.72 3.66 -16.54
N ARG A 115 -6.00 3.32 -16.39
CA ARG A 115 -6.53 1.95 -16.54
C ARG A 115 -7.41 1.77 -17.78
N ARG A 116 -7.43 2.77 -18.66
CA ARG A 116 -8.06 2.68 -19.97
C ARG A 116 -7.08 2.09 -20.98
N SER A 117 -7.61 1.58 -22.09
CA SER A 117 -6.81 1.22 -23.26
C SER A 117 -6.33 2.48 -23.95
N TYR A 118 -5.08 2.48 -24.41
CA TYR A 118 -4.47 3.59 -25.13
C TYR A 118 -3.72 3.09 -26.36
N LEU A 119 -3.80 3.85 -27.44
CA LEU A 119 -2.87 3.76 -28.55
C LEU A 119 -1.77 4.77 -28.29
N VAL A 120 -0.54 4.31 -28.10
CA VAL A 120 0.62 5.17 -27.87
C VAL A 120 1.48 5.15 -29.12
N LYS A 121 1.62 6.29 -29.79
CA LYS A 121 2.47 6.48 -30.94
C LYS A 121 3.64 7.39 -30.58
N ASP A 122 4.86 6.92 -30.82
CA ASP A 122 6.03 7.77 -30.79
C ASP A 122 5.98 8.73 -31.99
N LYS A 123 6.21 10.03 -31.74
CA LYS A 123 6.13 11.04 -32.80
C LYS A 123 7.42 11.14 -33.64
N GLU A 124 8.54 10.71 -33.10
CA GLU A 124 9.87 10.87 -33.73
C GLU A 124 10.23 9.63 -34.54
N GLU A 125 9.90 8.43 -34.04
CA GLU A 125 10.30 7.16 -34.66
C GLU A 125 9.14 6.42 -35.35
N GLU A 126 7.93 6.97 -35.37
CA GLU A 126 6.69 6.35 -35.89
C GLU A 126 6.37 4.96 -35.32
N HIS A 127 7.00 4.55 -34.23
CA HIS A 127 6.67 3.30 -33.56
C HIS A 127 5.32 3.40 -32.87
N GLU A 128 4.42 2.48 -33.22
CA GLU A 128 3.17 2.29 -32.53
C GLU A 128 3.33 1.18 -31.50
N LEU A 129 3.14 1.51 -30.22
CA LEU A 129 2.98 0.54 -29.16
C LEU A 129 1.50 0.23 -29.05
N GLU A 130 1.10 -0.92 -29.63
CA GLU A 130 -0.19 -1.49 -29.32
C GLU A 130 -0.14 -2.08 -27.92
N ILE A 131 -0.81 -1.42 -27.00
CA ILE A 131 -0.88 -1.87 -25.64
C ILE A 131 -2.11 -2.73 -25.51
N ALA A 132 -1.93 -4.00 -25.83
CA ALA A 132 -2.94 -5.04 -25.80
C ALA A 132 -3.54 -5.31 -24.40
N HIS A 133 -2.99 -4.68 -23.36
CA HIS A 133 -3.47 -4.81 -22.01
C HIS A 133 -4.02 -3.45 -21.51
N GLU A 134 -5.27 -3.43 -21.10
CA GLU A 134 -6.01 -2.27 -20.58
C GLU A 134 -5.34 -1.55 -19.39
N TYR A 135 -4.11 -1.89 -19.02
CA TYR A 135 -3.47 -1.44 -17.79
C TYR A 135 -2.00 -1.02 -17.94
N ILE A 136 -1.66 -0.27 -18.97
CA ILE A 136 -0.28 0.19 -19.22
C ILE A 136 0.40 0.80 -18.02
N MET A 137 -0.31 1.73 -17.39
CA MET A 137 0.21 2.55 -16.30
C MET A 137 -0.30 2.09 -14.94
N SER A 138 -1.11 1.04 -14.89
CA SER A 138 -1.63 0.49 -13.64
C SER A 138 -1.25 -0.98 -13.55
N PRO A 139 -0.35 -1.35 -12.63
CA PRO A 139 0.03 -2.74 -12.47
C PRO A 139 -1.16 -3.60 -12.05
N LYS A 140 -1.02 -4.91 -12.16
CA LYS A 140 -1.91 -5.88 -11.53
C LYS A 140 -2.14 -5.54 -10.06
N ASP A 141 -3.18 -6.07 -9.45
CA ASP A 141 -3.43 -5.84 -8.04
C ASP A 141 -2.35 -6.52 -7.18
N LEU A 142 -1.86 -5.80 -6.18
CA LEU A 142 -0.92 -6.33 -5.21
C LEU A 142 -1.56 -7.50 -4.45
N CYS A 143 -0.83 -8.59 -4.27
CA CYS A 143 -1.23 -9.68 -3.40
C CYS A 143 -0.02 -10.28 -2.70
N THR A 144 0.06 -10.06 -1.39
CA THR A 144 1.20 -10.49 -0.58
C THR A 144 0.94 -11.78 0.20
N ILE A 145 -0.23 -12.39 0.03
CA ILE A 145 -0.65 -13.53 0.85
C ILE A 145 0.27 -14.74 0.72
N GLY A 146 0.98 -14.86 -0.41
CA GLY A 146 1.93 -15.95 -0.65
C GLY A 146 3.27 -15.83 0.07
N PHE A 147 3.59 -14.66 0.63
CA PHE A 147 4.84 -14.36 1.35
C PHE A 147 4.61 -13.48 2.58
N LEU A 148 3.41 -13.58 3.16
CA LEU A 148 3.00 -12.77 4.32
C LEU A 148 3.88 -13.04 5.54
N ASP A 149 4.38 -14.27 5.70
CA ASP A 149 5.31 -14.63 6.76
C ASP A 149 6.63 -13.84 6.67
N ILE A 150 7.13 -13.57 5.47
CA ILE A 150 8.34 -12.76 5.25
C ILE A 150 8.06 -11.30 5.65
N ILE A 151 6.88 -10.77 5.33
CA ILE A 151 6.45 -9.43 5.74
C ILE A 151 6.42 -9.28 7.27
N LEU A 152 5.80 -10.23 7.96
CA LEU A 152 5.71 -10.19 9.42
C LEU A 152 7.10 -10.38 10.08
N LYS A 153 7.97 -11.22 9.49
CA LYS A 153 9.37 -11.37 9.92
C LYS A 153 10.20 -10.10 9.72
N ALA A 154 9.89 -9.31 8.68
CA ALA A 154 10.51 -7.99 8.48
C ALA A 154 10.10 -6.96 9.55
N GLY A 155 9.18 -7.33 10.45
CA GLY A 155 8.75 -6.50 11.58
C GLY A 155 7.59 -5.56 11.29
N VAL A 156 6.93 -5.71 10.14
CA VAL A 156 5.68 -5.00 9.82
C VAL A 156 4.59 -5.39 10.82
N ARG A 157 3.83 -4.41 11.30
CA ARG A 157 2.77 -4.61 12.30
C ARG A 157 1.37 -4.26 11.81
N VAL A 158 1.27 -3.45 10.76
CA VAL A 158 -0.02 -3.03 10.20
C VAL A 158 -0.07 -3.36 8.70
N LEU A 159 -1.11 -4.07 8.30
CA LEU A 159 -1.34 -4.47 6.91
C LEU A 159 -2.48 -3.65 6.32
N LYS A 160 -2.20 -2.93 5.23
CA LYS A 160 -3.17 -2.08 4.55
C LYS A 160 -3.79 -2.80 3.36
N ILE A 161 -5.11 -2.93 3.39
CA ILE A 161 -5.90 -3.45 2.28
C ILE A 161 -6.52 -2.26 1.53
N GLU A 162 -6.25 -2.15 0.23
CA GLU A 162 -6.88 -1.15 -0.62
C GLU A 162 -8.23 -1.67 -1.11
N GLY A 163 -9.29 -1.11 -0.56
CA GLY A 163 -10.67 -1.50 -0.85
C GLY A 163 -11.57 -0.35 -1.32
N ARG A 164 -11.00 0.85 -1.55
CA ARG A 164 -11.76 2.02 -1.96
C ARG A 164 -12.44 1.80 -3.32
N GLY A 165 -13.74 2.03 -3.38
CA GLY A 165 -14.52 1.78 -4.58
C GLY A 165 -14.71 0.30 -4.91
N ARG A 166 -14.47 -0.60 -3.96
CA ARG A 166 -14.71 -2.04 -4.07
C ARG A 166 -16.04 -2.42 -3.40
N SER A 167 -16.61 -3.56 -3.82
CA SER A 167 -17.82 -4.08 -3.19
C SER A 167 -17.56 -4.51 -1.74
N PRO A 168 -18.60 -4.52 -0.88
CA PRO A 168 -18.48 -5.05 0.48
C PRO A 168 -18.00 -6.49 0.51
N GLU A 169 -18.37 -7.31 -0.46
CA GLU A 169 -17.93 -8.69 -0.59
C GLU A 169 -16.43 -8.82 -0.82
N TYR A 170 -15.85 -7.95 -1.67
CA TYR A 170 -14.41 -7.87 -1.83
C TYR A 170 -13.72 -7.58 -0.50
N VAL A 171 -14.14 -6.54 0.20
CA VAL A 171 -13.53 -6.14 1.47
C VAL A 171 -13.62 -7.26 2.49
N LYS A 172 -14.80 -7.90 2.62
CA LYS A 172 -15.03 -9.02 3.52
C LYS A 172 -14.12 -10.21 3.20
N THR A 173 -14.07 -10.62 1.93
CA THR A 173 -13.28 -11.79 1.49
C THR A 173 -11.79 -11.55 1.68
N VAL A 174 -11.27 -10.40 1.23
CA VAL A 174 -9.85 -10.08 1.36
C VAL A 174 -9.45 -9.99 2.83
N THR A 175 -10.20 -9.27 3.65
CA THR A 175 -9.90 -9.12 5.08
C THR A 175 -9.90 -10.47 5.80
N ARG A 176 -10.88 -11.34 5.51
CA ARG A 176 -10.93 -12.69 6.08
C ARG A 176 -9.70 -13.52 5.70
N CYS A 177 -9.33 -13.57 4.41
CA CYS A 177 -8.17 -14.32 3.96
C CYS A 177 -6.87 -13.86 4.65
N TYR A 178 -6.66 -12.54 4.76
CA TYR A 178 -5.48 -12.01 5.43
C TYR A 178 -5.50 -12.24 6.94
N LYS A 179 -6.67 -12.16 7.60
CA LYS A 179 -6.82 -12.51 9.02
C LYS A 179 -6.43 -13.97 9.26
N GLU A 180 -7.03 -14.89 8.50
CA GLU A 180 -6.72 -16.32 8.59
C GLU A 180 -5.23 -16.62 8.31
N ALA A 181 -4.63 -15.91 7.35
CA ALA A 181 -3.22 -16.07 7.05
C ALA A 181 -2.32 -15.61 8.20
N VAL A 182 -2.61 -14.47 8.84
CA VAL A 182 -1.89 -13.98 10.02
C VAL A 182 -2.03 -14.97 11.18
N GLU A 183 -3.25 -15.43 11.48
CA GLU A 183 -3.51 -16.44 12.52
C GLU A 183 -2.75 -17.74 12.23
N SER A 184 -2.73 -18.16 10.96
CA SER A 184 -2.01 -19.35 10.52
C SER A 184 -0.49 -19.25 10.70
N ILE A 185 0.09 -18.06 10.49
CA ILE A 185 1.51 -17.80 10.75
C ILE A 185 1.79 -17.86 12.25
N GLN A 186 0.94 -17.23 13.07
CA GLN A 186 1.08 -17.24 14.53
C GLN A 186 1.00 -18.66 15.12
N ASN A 187 0.17 -19.52 14.53
CA ASN A 187 -0.02 -20.90 14.95
C ASN A 187 0.91 -21.90 14.24
N ASN A 188 1.93 -21.42 13.52
CA ASN A 188 2.86 -22.25 12.74
C ASN A 188 2.20 -23.22 11.76
N SER A 189 1.03 -22.86 11.24
CA SER A 189 0.25 -23.68 10.30
C SER A 189 0.11 -23.09 8.90
N TYR A 190 0.89 -22.05 8.59
CA TYR A 190 0.94 -21.40 7.28
C TYR A 190 1.59 -22.34 6.27
N SER A 191 0.83 -22.75 5.25
CA SER A 191 1.26 -23.77 4.30
C SER A 191 0.89 -23.40 2.86
N LYS A 192 1.57 -24.01 1.90
CA LYS A 192 1.29 -23.83 0.48
C LYS A 192 -0.15 -24.20 0.11
N GLU A 193 -0.71 -25.20 0.76
CA GLU A 193 -2.10 -25.63 0.55
C GLU A 193 -3.08 -24.51 0.97
N LYS A 194 -2.90 -23.95 2.17
CA LYS A 194 -3.71 -22.82 2.66
C LYS A 194 -3.57 -21.59 1.76
N ILE A 195 -2.34 -21.26 1.36
CA ILE A 195 -2.07 -20.16 0.42
C ILE A 195 -2.88 -20.37 -0.88
N ASN A 196 -2.83 -21.56 -1.47
CA ASN A 196 -3.58 -21.86 -2.68
C ASN A 196 -5.09 -21.72 -2.49
N ASN A 197 -5.62 -22.10 -1.32
CA ASN A 197 -7.03 -21.92 -1.01
C ASN A 197 -7.41 -20.45 -0.89
N TRP A 198 -6.61 -19.62 -0.17
CA TRP A 198 -6.84 -18.18 -0.11
C TRP A 198 -6.72 -17.52 -1.49
N MET A 199 -5.74 -17.92 -2.30
CA MET A 199 -5.59 -17.42 -3.68
C MET A 199 -6.83 -17.70 -4.53
N LYS A 200 -7.46 -18.88 -4.40
CA LYS A 200 -8.74 -19.18 -5.07
C LYS A 200 -9.85 -18.24 -4.60
N GLN A 201 -9.97 -18.01 -3.29
CA GLN A 201 -10.98 -17.08 -2.74
C GLN A 201 -10.72 -15.63 -3.18
N LEU A 202 -9.48 -15.17 -3.17
CA LEU A 202 -9.09 -13.83 -3.63
C LEU A 202 -9.36 -13.67 -5.14
N SER A 203 -9.18 -14.72 -5.92
CA SER A 203 -9.48 -14.71 -7.37
C SER A 203 -10.98 -14.72 -7.69
N SER A 204 -11.84 -15.12 -6.75
CA SER A 204 -13.30 -15.12 -6.95
C SER A 204 -13.94 -13.74 -6.77
N VAL A 205 -13.23 -12.79 -6.21
CA VAL A 205 -13.67 -11.39 -6.11
C VAL A 205 -12.92 -10.53 -7.14
N TYR A 206 -13.42 -9.33 -7.39
CA TYR A 206 -12.82 -8.46 -8.41
C TYR A 206 -11.31 -8.29 -8.23
N ASN A 207 -10.55 -8.58 -9.28
CA ASN A 207 -9.11 -8.35 -9.36
C ASN A 207 -8.69 -8.14 -10.83
N ARG A 208 -7.44 -7.69 -11.03
CA ARG A 208 -6.81 -7.46 -12.34
C ARG A 208 -5.61 -8.37 -12.56
N GLY A 209 -5.68 -9.59 -12.02
CA GLY A 209 -4.52 -10.43 -11.85
C GLY A 209 -3.67 -9.93 -10.67
N PHE A 210 -2.76 -10.80 -10.19
CA PHE A 210 -1.97 -10.52 -9.00
C PHE A 210 -0.48 -10.42 -9.30
N TRP A 211 0.23 -9.64 -8.49
CA TRP A 211 1.67 -9.53 -8.46
C TRP A 211 2.18 -9.22 -7.04
N ASP A 212 3.47 -9.34 -6.84
CA ASP A 212 4.14 -9.19 -5.54
C ASP A 212 4.59 -7.73 -5.23
N GLY A 213 4.28 -6.80 -6.11
CA GLY A 213 4.77 -5.42 -5.97
C GLY A 213 6.29 -5.36 -6.14
N TYR A 214 6.91 -4.45 -5.40
CA TYR A 214 8.36 -4.27 -5.36
C TYR A 214 9.01 -4.97 -4.16
N TYR A 215 8.21 -5.65 -3.32
CA TYR A 215 8.65 -6.18 -2.03
C TYR A 215 9.76 -7.22 -2.13
N LEU A 216 9.71 -8.09 -3.14
CA LEU A 216 10.70 -9.16 -3.32
C LEU A 216 11.91 -8.73 -4.16
N GLY A 217 11.99 -7.45 -4.56
CA GLY A 217 13.04 -6.91 -5.42
C GLY A 217 12.80 -7.17 -6.91
N LYS A 218 13.75 -6.73 -7.75
CA LYS A 218 13.74 -7.07 -9.17
C LYS A 218 14.05 -8.56 -9.33
N LYS A 219 13.24 -9.23 -10.12
CA LYS A 219 13.57 -10.57 -10.63
C LYS A 219 14.50 -10.46 -11.80
#